data_44a2dc15c682e6a498927adbb12ea7b3
#
_entry.id   44a2dc15c682e6a498927adbb12ea7b3
#
_cell.length_a   1.000
_cell.length_b   1.000
_cell.length_c   1.000
_cell.angle_alpha   90.00
_cell.angle_beta   90.00
_cell.angle_gamma   90.00
#
_symmetry.space_group_name_H-M   'P 1'
#
loop_
_entity.id
_entity.type
_entity.pdbx_description
1 polymer ?
#
loop_
_entity_poly.entity_id
_entity_poly.type
_entity_poly.pdbx_seq_one_letter_code
_entity_poly.pdbx_strand_id
1 'polypeptide(L)'
;MSIAFNHTIVAARDKRESAEFLTELFDLPAPTSFGPFMVVTLDHGASLDYADVAESDEIRPQHYAFLVSEDEFDAIYGKISARGLPHWADPGASRPGQINTRDGGRGVYFRDPAGHAMEILTRPYGSGS
;
A
#
# COMPACT_ATOMS: atom_id res chain seq x y z
N MET A 1 -7.82 -13.99 20.83
CA MET A 1 -7.81 -14.50 19.45
C MET A 1 -6.41 -14.92 19.08
N SER A 2 -6.28 -16.13 18.55
CA SER A 2 -4.96 -16.67 18.18
C SER A 2 -4.71 -16.66 16.68
N ILE A 3 -5.70 -16.29 15.85
CA ILE A 3 -5.56 -16.24 14.40
C ILE A 3 -5.04 -14.87 14.01
N ALA A 4 -3.92 -14.85 13.27
CA ALA A 4 -3.33 -13.62 12.77
C ALA A 4 -3.12 -13.74 11.26
N PHE A 5 -3.28 -12.64 10.55
CA PHE A 5 -2.95 -12.59 9.13
C PHE A 5 -1.45 -12.76 8.94
N ASN A 6 -1.03 -13.68 8.07
CA ASN A 6 0.40 -13.94 7.86
C ASN A 6 0.93 -13.34 6.57
N HIS A 7 0.37 -13.70 5.43
CA HIS A 7 0.86 -13.17 4.16
C HIS A 7 -0.19 -13.29 3.06
N THR A 8 0.03 -12.54 1.98
CA THR A 8 -0.76 -12.66 0.77
C THR A 8 0.15 -12.50 -0.45
N ILE A 9 -0.22 -13.12 -1.56
CA ILE A 9 0.50 -12.95 -2.82
C ILE A 9 -0.07 -11.74 -3.54
N VAL A 10 0.82 -10.85 -3.98
CA VAL A 10 0.44 -9.64 -4.72
C VAL A 10 0.95 -9.75 -6.14
N ALA A 11 0.05 -9.73 -7.11
CA ALA A 11 0.40 -9.81 -8.52
C ALA A 11 1.08 -8.53 -8.98
N ALA A 12 2.15 -8.66 -9.77
CA ALA A 12 2.91 -7.53 -10.29
C ALA A 12 3.37 -7.80 -11.71
N ARG A 13 3.57 -6.76 -12.50
CA ARG A 13 4.25 -6.90 -13.80
C ARG A 13 5.74 -7.13 -13.61
N ASP A 14 6.30 -6.43 -12.62
CA ASP A 14 7.69 -6.60 -12.20
C ASP A 14 7.67 -6.60 -10.67
N LYS A 15 7.85 -7.77 -10.09
CA LYS A 15 7.75 -7.95 -8.63
C LYS A 15 8.75 -7.07 -7.88
N ARG A 16 9.96 -6.88 -8.43
CA ARG A 16 10.96 -6.04 -7.78
C ARG A 16 10.54 -4.57 -7.80
N GLU A 17 10.06 -4.09 -8.93
CA GLU A 17 9.60 -2.72 -9.05
C GLU A 17 8.46 -2.42 -8.07
N SER A 18 7.46 -3.29 -8.02
CA SER A 18 6.32 -3.11 -7.13
C SER A 18 6.71 -3.20 -5.66
N ALA A 19 7.56 -4.16 -5.30
CA ALA A 19 8.01 -4.31 -3.92
C ALA A 19 8.86 -3.12 -3.48
N GLU A 20 9.79 -2.68 -4.32
CA GLU A 20 10.65 -1.53 -4.01
C GLU A 20 9.86 -0.23 -3.96
N PHE A 21 8.85 -0.08 -4.81
CA PHE A 21 7.95 1.07 -4.74
C PHE A 21 7.37 1.21 -3.33
N LEU A 22 6.87 0.12 -2.78
CA LEU A 22 6.25 0.16 -1.47
C LEU A 22 7.28 0.37 -0.35
N THR A 23 8.40 -0.35 -0.38
CA THR A 23 9.40 -0.23 0.68
C THR A 23 10.04 1.16 0.71
N GLU A 24 10.28 1.75 -0.45
CA GLU A 24 10.84 3.10 -0.52
C GLU A 24 9.82 4.15 -0.07
N LEU A 25 8.56 3.99 -0.48
CA LEU A 25 7.50 4.92 -0.10
C LEU A 25 7.24 4.88 1.41
N PHE A 26 7.24 3.68 1.99
CA PHE A 26 6.91 3.45 3.39
C PHE A 26 8.13 3.45 4.33
N ASP A 27 9.32 3.66 3.79
CA ASP A 27 10.57 3.60 4.55
C ASP A 27 10.73 2.28 5.30
N LEU A 28 10.44 1.19 4.61
CA LEU A 28 10.59 -0.17 5.13
C LEU A 28 11.93 -0.74 4.70
N PRO A 29 12.42 -1.80 5.38
CA PRO A 29 13.59 -2.53 4.90
C PRO A 29 13.38 -3.01 3.47
N ALA A 30 14.46 -3.06 2.69
CA ALA A 30 14.40 -3.49 1.29
C ALA A 30 13.74 -4.87 1.18
N PRO A 31 13.01 -5.13 0.10
CA PRO A 31 12.36 -6.43 -0.06
C PRO A 31 13.41 -7.54 -0.21
N THR A 32 13.06 -8.73 0.25
CA THR A 32 13.94 -9.88 0.19
C THR A 32 13.39 -10.93 -0.77
N SER A 33 14.29 -11.64 -1.44
CA SER A 33 13.91 -12.70 -2.37
C SER A 33 13.59 -13.97 -1.60
N PHE A 34 12.48 -14.62 -1.91
CA PHE A 34 12.12 -15.90 -1.33
C PHE A 34 11.42 -16.75 -2.39
N GLY A 35 12.13 -17.74 -2.94
CA GLY A 35 11.63 -18.49 -4.08
C GLY A 35 11.26 -17.57 -5.24
N PRO A 36 10.06 -17.67 -5.80
CA PRO A 36 9.64 -16.81 -6.91
C PRO A 36 9.18 -15.42 -6.45
N PHE A 37 9.22 -15.14 -5.14
CA PHE A 37 8.61 -13.91 -4.60
C PHE A 37 9.66 -12.88 -4.19
N MET A 38 9.26 -11.62 -4.27
CA MET A 38 9.91 -10.52 -3.55
C MET A 38 9.03 -10.18 -2.37
N VAL A 39 9.57 -10.32 -1.16
CA VAL A 39 8.80 -10.24 0.08
C VAL A 39 9.00 -8.90 0.76
N VAL A 40 7.91 -8.21 1.03
CA VAL A 40 7.88 -6.99 1.84
C VAL A 40 7.33 -7.36 3.21
N THR A 41 8.14 -7.20 4.25
CA THR A 41 7.73 -7.51 5.62
C THR A 41 7.10 -6.27 6.27
N LEU A 42 5.93 -6.49 6.84
CA LEU A 42 5.18 -5.47 7.57
C LEU A 42 5.27 -5.74 9.07
N ASP A 43 4.68 -4.85 9.86
CA ASP A 43 4.65 -5.01 11.31
C ASP A 43 3.88 -6.28 11.69
N HIS A 44 4.21 -6.83 12.87
CA HIS A 44 3.60 -8.07 13.41
C HIS A 44 3.84 -9.30 12.54
N GLY A 45 4.89 -9.27 11.70
CA GLY A 45 5.30 -10.46 10.93
C GLY A 45 4.48 -10.71 9.66
N ALA A 46 3.50 -9.88 9.36
CA ALA A 46 2.77 -10.03 8.12
C ALA A 46 3.63 -9.63 6.92
N SER A 47 3.37 -10.20 5.76
CA SER A 47 4.11 -9.84 4.56
C SER A 47 3.25 -9.78 3.32
N LEU A 48 3.72 -8.98 2.34
CA LEU A 48 3.21 -8.98 0.99
C LEU A 48 4.24 -9.67 0.11
N ASP A 49 3.84 -10.75 -0.55
CA ASP A 49 4.74 -11.57 -1.36
C ASP A 49 4.45 -11.27 -2.83
N TYR A 50 5.26 -10.39 -3.42
CA TYR A 50 5.06 -9.95 -4.80
C TYR A 50 5.52 -11.01 -5.78
N ALA A 51 4.66 -11.30 -6.76
CA ALA A 51 4.93 -12.33 -7.77
C ALA A 51 4.73 -11.74 -9.18
N ASP A 52 5.61 -12.12 -10.11
CA ASP A 52 5.47 -11.73 -11.51
C ASP A 52 4.26 -12.41 -12.14
N VAL A 53 3.51 -11.64 -12.92
CA VAL A 53 2.42 -12.15 -13.76
C VAL A 53 2.82 -11.93 -15.22
N ALA A 54 2.66 -12.95 -16.05
CA ALA A 54 3.00 -12.87 -17.45
C ALA A 54 2.23 -11.75 -18.15
N GLU A 55 2.84 -11.13 -19.15
CA GLU A 55 2.19 -10.04 -19.90
C GLU A 55 0.90 -10.48 -20.56
N SER A 56 0.79 -11.76 -20.91
CA SER A 56 -0.43 -12.31 -21.52
C SER A 56 -1.57 -12.45 -20.52
N ASP A 57 -1.29 -12.36 -19.22
CA ASP A 57 -2.30 -12.50 -18.17
C ASP A 57 -2.69 -11.13 -17.62
N GLU A 58 -3.97 -10.98 -17.31
CA GLU A 58 -4.50 -9.76 -16.74
C GLU A 58 -4.21 -9.72 -15.24
N ILE A 59 -3.85 -8.55 -14.73
CA ILE A 59 -3.79 -8.30 -13.29
C ILE A 59 -5.08 -7.60 -12.88
N ARG A 60 -5.87 -8.24 -12.04
CA ARG A 60 -7.07 -7.61 -11.49
C ARG A 60 -6.66 -6.73 -10.31
N PRO A 61 -6.96 -5.43 -10.34
CA PRO A 61 -6.63 -4.56 -9.23
C PRO A 61 -7.26 -5.04 -7.93
N GLN A 62 -6.45 -5.08 -6.88
CA GLN A 62 -6.90 -5.37 -5.53
C GLN A 62 -6.77 -4.11 -4.68
N HIS A 63 -7.24 -4.17 -3.45
CA HIS A 63 -7.15 -3.05 -2.53
C HIS A 63 -6.37 -3.47 -1.29
N TYR A 64 -5.36 -2.70 -0.94
CA TYR A 64 -4.53 -2.92 0.26
C TYR A 64 -4.51 -1.63 1.07
N ALA A 65 -4.89 -1.73 2.34
CA ALA A 65 -4.93 -0.60 3.24
C ALA A 65 -3.96 -0.83 4.40
N PHE A 66 -3.23 0.22 4.75
CA PHE A 66 -2.18 0.16 5.77
C PHE A 66 -2.47 1.17 6.86
N LEU A 67 -2.51 0.69 8.11
CA LEU A 67 -2.67 1.56 9.26
C LEU A 67 -1.30 2.12 9.62
N VAL A 68 -1.20 3.44 9.64
CA VAL A 68 0.04 4.15 9.91
C VAL A 68 -0.16 5.16 11.03
N SER A 69 0.94 5.57 11.68
CA SER A 69 0.88 6.67 12.65
C SER A 69 0.71 8.01 11.92
N GLU A 70 0.38 9.05 12.68
CA GLU A 70 0.28 10.40 12.08
C GLU A 70 1.62 10.85 11.50
N ASP A 71 2.73 10.56 12.20
CA ASP A 71 4.05 10.91 11.70
C ASP A 71 4.40 10.14 10.44
N GLU A 72 4.07 8.86 10.39
CA GLU A 72 4.28 8.05 9.19
C GLU A 72 3.42 8.56 8.02
N PHE A 73 2.19 8.96 8.31
CA PHE A 73 1.34 9.54 7.28
C PHE A 73 1.98 10.79 6.67
N ASP A 74 2.49 11.69 7.51
CA ASP A 74 3.16 12.90 7.02
C ASP A 74 4.36 12.56 6.14
N ALA A 75 5.19 11.60 6.55
CA ALA A 75 6.38 11.20 5.79
C ALA A 75 5.98 10.58 4.44
N ILE A 76 5.01 9.69 4.44
CA ILE A 76 4.55 9.01 3.22
C ILE A 76 3.87 10.01 2.29
N TYR A 77 2.98 10.83 2.82
CA TYR A 77 2.26 11.82 2.02
C TYR A 77 3.23 12.84 1.41
N GLY A 78 4.27 13.20 2.15
CA GLY A 78 5.33 14.06 1.64
C GLY A 78 6.02 13.46 0.42
N LYS A 79 6.28 12.16 0.43
CA LYS A 79 6.87 11.46 -0.72
C LYS A 79 5.90 11.35 -1.89
N ILE A 80 4.63 11.07 -1.62
CA ILE A 80 3.58 11.03 -2.65
C ILE A 80 3.55 12.37 -3.39
N SER A 81 3.52 13.47 -2.64
CA SER A 81 3.48 14.81 -3.19
C SER A 81 4.76 15.15 -3.95
N ALA A 82 5.93 14.86 -3.37
CA ALA A 82 7.22 15.17 -3.98
C ALA A 82 7.44 14.40 -5.29
N ARG A 83 6.92 13.19 -5.39
CA ARG A 83 7.03 12.37 -6.60
C ARG A 83 5.94 12.67 -7.62
N GLY A 84 4.99 13.54 -7.29
CA GLY A 84 3.85 13.81 -8.16
C GLY A 84 2.96 12.62 -8.40
N LEU A 85 2.87 11.69 -7.45
CA LEU A 85 2.02 10.52 -7.61
C LEU A 85 0.54 10.93 -7.55
N PRO A 86 -0.28 10.46 -8.49
CA PRO A 86 -1.73 10.68 -8.40
C PRO A 86 -2.28 10.09 -7.12
N HIS A 87 -3.13 10.83 -6.44
CA HIS A 87 -3.74 10.37 -5.20
C HIS A 87 -5.10 11.03 -5.01
N TRP A 88 -5.94 10.43 -4.17
CA TRP A 88 -7.34 10.81 -4.02
C TRP A 88 -7.79 10.62 -2.58
N ALA A 89 -8.80 11.40 -2.19
CA ALA A 89 -9.39 11.27 -0.86
C ALA A 89 -10.32 10.04 -0.76
N ASP A 90 -10.76 9.49 -1.88
CA ASP A 90 -11.78 8.45 -1.94
C ASP A 90 -11.38 7.33 -2.90
N PRO A 91 -11.89 6.11 -2.71
CA PRO A 91 -11.52 4.98 -3.56
C PRO A 91 -11.98 5.12 -5.00
N GLY A 92 -12.99 5.93 -5.27
CA GLY A 92 -13.49 6.18 -6.62
C GLY A 92 -12.72 7.26 -7.38
N ALA A 93 -11.67 7.82 -6.77
CA ALA A 93 -10.83 8.85 -7.37
C ALA A 93 -11.61 10.11 -7.77
N SER A 94 -12.69 10.41 -7.06
CA SER A 94 -13.52 11.58 -7.38
C SER A 94 -12.98 12.88 -6.78
N ARG A 95 -12.02 12.80 -5.85
CA ARG A 95 -11.41 13.96 -5.21
C ARG A 95 -9.89 13.93 -5.35
N PRO A 96 -9.36 14.17 -6.57
CA PRO A 96 -7.93 14.10 -6.82
C PRO A 96 -7.15 15.18 -6.06
N GLY A 97 -5.96 14.81 -5.61
CA GLY A 97 -5.07 15.73 -4.89
C GLY A 97 -5.49 16.03 -3.46
N GLN A 98 -6.48 15.31 -2.93
CA GLN A 98 -7.01 15.55 -1.60
C GLN A 98 -6.83 14.34 -0.69
N ILE A 99 -6.90 14.57 0.62
CA ILE A 99 -6.95 13.53 1.64
C ILE A 99 -8.33 13.55 2.30
N ASN A 100 -8.67 12.47 3.01
CA ASN A 100 -9.89 12.44 3.83
C ASN A 100 -9.51 12.51 5.32
N THR A 101 -10.52 12.80 6.14
CA THR A 101 -10.36 12.92 7.59
C THR A 101 -11.35 12.02 8.34
N ARG A 102 -11.60 10.84 7.81
CA ARG A 102 -12.57 9.89 8.38
C ARG A 102 -12.17 9.46 9.78
N ASP A 103 -13.16 9.26 10.61
CA ASP A 103 -13.00 8.76 11.99
C ASP A 103 -12.05 9.58 12.85
N GLY A 104 -11.90 10.87 12.52
CA GLY A 104 -10.98 11.77 13.23
C GLY A 104 -9.51 11.58 12.89
N GLY A 105 -9.22 10.75 11.90
CA GLY A 105 -7.85 10.54 11.41
C GLY A 105 -7.64 11.14 10.04
N ARG A 106 -6.71 10.56 9.30
CA ARG A 106 -6.44 10.97 7.91
C ARG A 106 -6.29 9.74 7.04
N GLY A 107 -6.63 9.86 5.76
CA GLY A 107 -6.48 8.79 4.79
C GLY A 107 -6.24 9.32 3.39
N VAL A 108 -5.57 8.54 2.57
CA VAL A 108 -5.36 8.86 1.16
C VAL A 108 -5.20 7.57 0.36
N TYR A 109 -5.68 7.61 -0.89
CA TYR A 109 -5.61 6.50 -1.84
C TYR A 109 -4.64 6.84 -2.96
N PHE A 110 -3.88 5.85 -3.39
CA PHE A 110 -2.95 5.97 -4.54
C PHE A 110 -2.85 4.61 -5.22
N ARG A 111 -2.11 4.54 -6.32
CA ARG A 111 -1.92 3.29 -7.06
C ARG A 111 -0.47 2.84 -7.01
N ASP A 112 -0.27 1.51 -6.97
CA ASP A 112 1.07 0.95 -7.12
C ASP A 112 1.38 0.74 -8.61
N PRO A 113 2.64 0.33 -8.97
CA PRO A 113 3.00 0.15 -10.38
C PRO A 113 2.17 -0.86 -11.14
N ALA A 114 1.57 -1.85 -10.46
CA ALA A 114 0.73 -2.85 -11.10
C ALA A 114 -0.74 -2.43 -11.19
N GLY A 115 -1.09 -1.27 -10.63
CA GLY A 115 -2.45 -0.74 -10.67
C GLY A 115 -3.31 -1.10 -9.48
N HIS A 116 -2.75 -1.72 -8.45
CA HIS A 116 -3.52 -1.99 -7.24
C HIS A 116 -3.85 -0.69 -6.50
N ALA A 117 -5.03 -0.63 -5.90
CA ALA A 117 -5.45 0.50 -5.10
C ALA A 117 -4.83 0.38 -3.71
N MET A 118 -3.99 1.34 -3.36
CA MET A 118 -3.33 1.40 -2.06
C MET A 118 -3.96 2.49 -1.21
N GLU A 119 -3.97 2.28 0.08
CA GLU A 119 -4.51 3.26 1.01
C GLU A 119 -3.64 3.29 2.25
N ILE A 120 -3.36 4.49 2.77
CA ILE A 120 -2.84 4.65 4.13
C ILE A 120 -3.89 5.38 4.94
N LEU A 121 -4.08 4.97 6.19
CA LEU A 121 -5.03 5.61 7.09
C LEU A 121 -4.44 5.61 8.50
N THR A 122 -4.78 6.65 9.28
CA THR A 122 -4.22 6.79 10.63
C THR A 122 -5.15 6.25 11.71
N ARG A 123 -6.42 5.98 11.35
CA ARG A 123 -7.37 5.36 12.28
C ARG A 123 -8.21 4.33 11.55
N PRO A 124 -8.46 3.17 12.17
CA PRO A 124 -9.34 2.16 11.56
C PRO A 124 -10.75 2.70 11.32
N TYR A 125 -11.38 2.22 10.27
CA TYR A 125 -12.75 2.58 9.97
C TYR A 125 -13.67 2.19 11.12
N GLY A 126 -14.58 3.10 11.45
CA GLY A 126 -15.53 2.88 12.55
C GLY A 126 -14.94 3.13 13.93
N SER A 127 -13.67 3.53 14.03
CA SER A 127 -13.01 3.76 15.32
C SER A 127 -13.21 5.19 15.84
N GLY A 128 -13.61 6.12 14.97
CA GLY A 128 -13.83 7.49 15.35
C GLY A 128 -15.17 7.69 16.01
N SER A 129 -15.33 8.78 16.73
CA SER A 129 -16.58 9.15 17.39
C SER A 129 -17.07 10.48 16.85
#